data_93a8f22d4a89db490bbb28f19404262d
#
_entry.id   93a8f22d4a89db490bbb28f19404262d
#
_cell.length_a   1.000
_cell.length_b   1.000
_cell.length_c   1.000
_cell.angle_alpha   90.00
_cell.angle_beta   90.00
_cell.angle_gamma   90.00
#
_symmetry.space_group_name_H-M   'P 1'
#
loop_
_entity.id
_entity.type
_entity.pdbx_description
1 polymer ?
#
loop_
_entity_poly.entity_id
_entity_poly.type
_entity_poly.pdbx_seq_one_letter_code
_entity_poly.pdbx_strand_id
1 'polypeptide(L)'
;MRLHLIRHPKPLIESGICYGRLDCPAEDVPSVADTLLAELPQGLPVWSSPLRRCRALAEHLHPAPQIDERLVEMDFGSWEGVRWDDVPRAELDAWAADVAGYAPPGGESPLMLQRRALAFVASLTVPEAVIVTHAGVIRTLLAHWQGMPPAAWPQLVFAYGSRTTVVVPR
;
A
#
# COMPACT_ATOMS: atom_id res chain seq x y z
N MET A 1 -12.26 -2.51 15.35
CA MET A 1 -10.84 -2.91 15.19
C MET A 1 -10.02 -1.68 14.86
N ARG A 2 -8.85 -1.49 15.51
CA ARG A 2 -7.94 -0.37 15.23
C ARG A 2 -6.79 -0.85 14.34
N LEU A 3 -6.51 -0.15 13.24
CA LEU A 3 -5.44 -0.49 12.32
C LEU A 3 -4.46 0.68 12.18
N HIS A 4 -3.17 0.39 12.30
CA HIS A 4 -2.07 1.28 12.01
C HIS A 4 -1.52 0.92 10.62
N LEU A 5 -1.99 1.63 9.60
CA LEU A 5 -1.58 1.44 8.22
C LEU A 5 -0.28 2.22 7.99
N ILE A 6 0.78 1.55 7.60
CA ILE A 6 2.11 2.14 7.40
C ILE A 6 2.49 1.98 5.94
N ARG A 7 2.79 3.10 5.28
CA ARG A 7 3.42 3.07 3.97
C ARG A 7 4.90 2.72 4.12
N HIS A 8 5.42 1.83 3.29
CA HIS A 8 6.83 1.47 3.25
C HIS A 8 7.74 2.72 3.13
N PRO A 9 9.03 2.66 3.57
CA PRO A 9 10.01 3.70 3.35
C PRO A 9 10.26 3.97 1.86
N LYS A 10 10.99 5.03 1.54
CA LYS A 10 11.29 5.41 0.15
C LYS A 10 11.98 4.25 -0.59
N PRO A 11 11.46 3.81 -1.74
CA PRO A 11 12.06 2.72 -2.49
C PRO A 11 13.34 3.18 -3.21
N LEU A 12 14.29 2.26 -3.32
CA LEU A 12 15.49 2.42 -4.14
C LEU A 12 15.15 2.12 -5.60
N ILE A 13 14.55 3.10 -6.26
CA ILE A 13 14.19 3.06 -7.68
C ILE A 13 14.36 4.45 -8.29
N GLU A 14 14.66 4.52 -9.57
CA GLU A 14 14.77 5.78 -10.29
C GLU A 14 13.43 6.53 -10.28
N SER A 15 13.49 7.84 -10.08
CA SER A 15 12.30 8.70 -10.11
C SER A 15 11.60 8.66 -11.47
N GLY A 16 10.28 8.64 -11.47
CA GLY A 16 9.48 8.62 -12.68
C GLY A 16 9.24 7.23 -13.26
N ILE A 17 9.76 6.17 -12.66
CA ILE A 17 9.45 4.78 -13.04
C ILE A 17 8.13 4.35 -12.39
N CYS A 18 7.25 3.75 -13.16
CA CYS A 18 6.07 3.06 -12.65
C CYS A 18 6.49 1.79 -11.91
N TYR A 19 6.08 1.65 -10.67
CA TYR A 19 6.32 0.44 -9.88
C TYR A 19 5.12 0.16 -8.98
N GLY A 20 4.64 -1.03 -9.01
CA GLY A 20 3.65 -1.56 -8.09
C GLY A 20 4.19 -2.85 -7.51
N ARG A 21 4.19 -3.91 -8.29
CA ARG A 21 4.72 -5.22 -7.93
C ARG A 21 6.21 -5.38 -8.16
N LEU A 22 6.85 -4.47 -8.87
CA LEU A 22 8.30 -4.47 -9.01
C LEU A 22 8.96 -4.45 -7.62
N ASP A 23 9.79 -5.47 -7.34
CA ASP A 23 10.32 -5.71 -5.99
C ASP A 23 11.66 -5.00 -5.77
N CYS A 24 11.60 -3.73 -5.41
CA CYS A 24 12.76 -2.91 -5.06
C CYS A 24 12.95 -2.83 -3.54
N PRO A 25 14.20 -2.73 -3.04
CA PRO A 25 14.48 -2.45 -1.63
C PRO A 25 14.08 -1.02 -1.25
N ALA A 26 14.19 -0.67 0.02
CA ALA A 26 13.92 0.67 0.54
C ALA A 26 15.17 1.30 1.18
N GLU A 27 15.17 2.64 1.22
CA GLU A 27 16.17 3.46 1.93
C GLU A 27 15.79 3.58 3.41
N ASP A 28 16.77 3.86 4.26
CA ASP A 28 16.64 4.31 5.65
C ASP A 28 15.67 3.51 6.53
N VAL A 29 15.53 2.21 6.27
CA VAL A 29 14.60 1.34 6.99
C VAL A 29 14.79 1.40 8.51
N PRO A 30 16.02 1.35 9.09
CA PRO A 30 16.20 1.42 10.54
C PRO A 30 15.70 2.73 11.14
N SER A 31 16.02 3.87 10.54
CA SER A 31 15.61 5.19 11.03
C SER A 31 14.08 5.37 11.03
N VAL A 32 13.41 4.89 9.97
CA VAL A 32 11.95 4.88 9.88
C VAL A 32 11.35 3.96 10.94
N ALA A 33 11.94 2.78 11.16
CA ALA A 33 11.49 1.84 12.17
C ALA A 33 11.61 2.42 13.59
N ASP A 34 12.73 3.06 13.94
CA ASP A 34 12.94 3.68 15.24
C ASP A 34 11.89 4.76 15.53
N THR A 35 11.58 5.60 14.52
CA THR A 35 10.53 6.62 14.64
C THR A 35 9.16 6.00 14.90
N LEU A 36 8.82 4.95 14.15
CA LEU A 36 7.53 4.27 14.28
C LEU A 36 7.41 3.51 15.62
N LEU A 37 8.49 2.86 16.09
CA LEU A 37 8.51 2.16 17.37
C LEU A 37 8.30 3.09 18.56
N ALA A 38 8.76 4.33 18.47
CA ALA A 38 8.52 5.35 19.50
C ALA A 38 7.04 5.78 19.58
N GLU A 39 6.27 5.60 18.50
CA GLU A 39 4.88 6.05 18.39
C GLU A 39 3.85 4.92 18.48
N LEU A 40 4.24 3.68 18.15
CA LEU A 40 3.34 2.53 18.13
C LEU A 40 3.17 1.93 19.53
N PRO A 41 1.95 1.47 19.88
CA PRO A 41 1.78 0.63 21.06
C PRO A 41 2.63 -0.63 20.95
N GLN A 42 3.25 -1.04 22.06
CA GLN A 42 4.11 -2.21 22.09
C GLN A 42 3.30 -3.51 22.02
N GLY A 43 3.92 -4.54 21.43
CA GLY A 43 3.35 -5.90 21.40
C GLY A 43 2.21 -6.11 20.43
N LEU A 44 1.95 -5.16 19.52
CA LEU A 44 0.95 -5.34 18.48
C LEU A 44 1.42 -6.36 17.43
N PRO A 45 0.51 -7.22 16.95
CA PRO A 45 0.81 -8.08 15.81
C PRO A 45 1.04 -7.23 14.54
N VAL A 46 2.02 -7.63 13.75
CA VAL A 46 2.43 -6.94 12.52
C VAL A 46 2.17 -7.83 11.32
N TRP A 47 1.44 -7.30 10.33
CA TRP A 47 1.32 -7.89 8.99
C TRP A 47 2.05 -7.05 7.97
N SER A 48 2.54 -7.69 6.92
CA SER A 48 3.26 -7.00 5.84
C SER A 48 2.96 -7.56 4.48
N SER A 49 3.00 -6.67 3.48
CA SER A 49 3.22 -7.07 2.09
C SER A 49 4.52 -7.87 1.97
N PRO A 50 4.61 -8.91 1.10
CA PRO A 50 5.82 -9.68 0.86
C PRO A 50 6.94 -8.88 0.20
N LEU A 51 6.63 -7.73 -0.45
CA LEU A 51 7.62 -6.95 -1.18
C LEU A 51 8.69 -6.39 -0.23
N ARG A 52 9.96 -6.48 -0.67
CA ARG A 52 11.15 -6.17 0.13
C ARG A 52 11.08 -4.84 0.88
N ARG A 53 10.58 -3.78 0.25
CA ARG A 53 10.42 -2.45 0.86
C ARG A 53 9.46 -2.41 2.05
N CYS A 54 8.46 -3.28 2.09
CA CYS A 54 7.55 -3.45 3.23
C CYS A 54 8.11 -4.43 4.25
N ARG A 55 8.54 -5.59 3.77
CA ARG A 55 9.02 -6.68 4.61
C ARG A 55 10.22 -6.26 5.46
N ALA A 56 11.19 -5.55 4.89
CA ALA A 56 12.34 -5.05 5.63
C ALA A 56 11.92 -4.16 6.81
N LEU A 57 10.94 -3.26 6.62
CA LEU A 57 10.42 -2.45 7.72
C LEU A 57 9.68 -3.31 8.75
N ALA A 58 8.84 -4.23 8.33
CA ALA A 58 8.07 -5.08 9.23
C ALA A 58 8.97 -5.95 10.13
N GLU A 59 10.08 -6.46 9.59
CA GLU A 59 11.08 -7.25 10.33
C GLU A 59 11.84 -6.41 11.38
N HIS A 60 11.94 -5.08 11.20
CA HIS A 60 12.46 -4.17 12.24
C HIS A 60 11.40 -3.85 13.30
N LEU A 61 10.12 -3.79 12.93
CA LEU A 61 9.04 -3.48 13.86
C LEU A 61 8.64 -4.67 14.73
N HIS A 62 8.83 -5.91 14.26
CA HIS A 62 8.40 -7.12 14.96
C HIS A 62 9.28 -8.32 14.60
N PRO A 63 9.67 -9.18 15.57
CA PRO A 63 10.57 -10.31 15.32
C PRO A 63 9.98 -11.40 14.42
N ALA A 64 8.66 -11.47 14.29
CA ALA A 64 7.95 -12.45 13.48
C ALA A 64 6.70 -11.81 12.80
N PRO A 65 6.89 -10.91 11.81
CA PRO A 65 5.76 -10.33 11.09
C PRO A 65 5.09 -11.39 10.22
N GLN A 66 3.78 -11.32 10.10
CA GLN A 66 3.00 -12.17 9.22
C GLN A 66 2.96 -11.57 7.82
N ILE A 67 3.21 -12.40 6.81
CA ILE A 67 3.23 -11.95 5.40
C ILE A 67 1.92 -12.35 4.73
N ASP A 68 1.31 -11.41 3.99
CA ASP A 68 0.07 -11.68 3.27
C ASP A 68 0.11 -11.04 1.86
N GLU A 69 -0.08 -11.86 0.85
CA GLU A 69 -0.08 -11.47 -0.58
C GLU A 69 -1.18 -10.45 -0.92
N ARG A 70 -2.27 -10.42 -0.16
CA ARG A 70 -3.35 -9.44 -0.36
C ARG A 70 -2.94 -8.01 -0.03
N LEU A 71 -1.78 -7.81 0.61
CA LEU A 71 -1.21 -6.51 0.96
C LEU A 71 -0.24 -5.95 -0.09
N VAL A 72 0.02 -6.67 -1.18
CA VAL A 72 0.89 -6.21 -2.29
C VAL A 72 0.30 -4.97 -2.95
N GLU A 73 1.15 -4.09 -3.50
CA GLU A 73 0.71 -2.91 -4.26
C GLU A 73 -0.06 -3.30 -5.52
N MET A 74 -0.74 -2.35 -6.12
CA MET A 74 -1.42 -2.50 -7.40
C MET A 74 -0.48 -3.08 -8.45
N ASP A 75 -0.98 -4.07 -9.19
CA ASP A 75 -0.30 -4.59 -10.37
C ASP A 75 -0.51 -3.64 -11.54
N PHE A 76 0.54 -2.96 -11.96
CA PHE A 76 0.50 -2.08 -13.11
C PHE A 76 0.72 -2.80 -14.45
N GLY A 77 0.83 -4.13 -14.43
CA GLY A 77 0.94 -4.95 -15.64
C GLY A 77 2.07 -4.51 -16.56
N SER A 78 1.77 -4.20 -17.82
CA SER A 78 2.76 -3.78 -18.81
C SER A 78 3.45 -2.43 -18.50
N TRP A 79 2.94 -1.66 -17.55
CA TRP A 79 3.56 -0.39 -17.15
C TRP A 79 4.66 -0.57 -16.09
N GLU A 80 4.75 -1.75 -15.46
CA GLU A 80 5.78 -2.04 -14.46
C GLU A 80 7.20 -1.84 -15.04
N GLY A 81 8.00 -1.00 -14.38
CA GLY A 81 9.35 -0.67 -14.82
C GLY A 81 9.46 0.32 -15.97
N VAL A 82 8.35 0.80 -16.52
CA VAL A 82 8.30 1.81 -17.58
C VAL A 82 8.28 3.21 -16.96
N ARG A 83 8.89 4.19 -17.61
CA ARG A 83 8.74 5.59 -17.20
C ARG A 83 7.31 6.05 -17.45
N TRP A 84 6.76 6.82 -16.52
CA TRP A 84 5.40 7.37 -16.70
C TRP A 84 5.24 8.17 -18.00
N ASP A 85 6.31 8.86 -18.42
CA ASP A 85 6.32 9.64 -19.68
C ASP A 85 6.31 8.75 -20.94
N ASP A 86 6.68 7.47 -20.80
CA ASP A 86 6.74 6.49 -21.90
C ASP A 86 5.48 5.59 -21.94
N VAL A 87 4.59 5.70 -20.94
CA VAL A 87 3.30 4.99 -20.98
C VAL A 87 2.42 5.61 -22.08
N PRO A 88 1.76 4.79 -22.94
CA PRO A 88 0.94 5.30 -24.02
C PRO A 88 -0.11 6.29 -23.53
N ARG A 89 -0.16 7.46 -24.12
CA ARG A 89 -1.07 8.54 -23.71
C ARG A 89 -2.54 8.10 -23.68
N ALA A 90 -2.96 7.30 -24.66
CA ALA A 90 -4.34 6.78 -24.72
C ALA A 90 -4.68 5.89 -23.50
N GLU A 91 -3.71 5.15 -22.97
CA GLU A 91 -3.90 4.32 -21.77
C GLU A 91 -4.00 5.20 -20.51
N LEU A 92 -3.16 6.22 -20.39
CA LEU A 92 -3.23 7.19 -19.28
C LEU A 92 -4.57 7.97 -19.32
N ASP A 93 -5.04 8.36 -20.50
CA ASP A 93 -6.32 9.07 -20.65
C ASP A 93 -7.50 8.13 -20.27
N ALA A 94 -7.44 6.85 -20.65
CA ALA A 94 -8.43 5.85 -20.24
C ALA A 94 -8.44 5.64 -18.72
N TRP A 95 -7.25 5.58 -18.10
CA TRP A 95 -7.14 5.50 -16.64
C TRP A 95 -7.70 6.75 -15.96
N ALA A 96 -7.39 7.93 -16.47
CA ALA A 96 -7.92 9.19 -15.93
C ALA A 96 -9.45 9.29 -16.04
N ALA A 97 -10.04 8.69 -17.08
CA ALA A 97 -11.48 8.65 -17.28
C ALA A 97 -12.21 7.66 -16.33
N ASP A 98 -11.54 6.62 -15.90
CA ASP A 98 -12.05 5.62 -14.95
C ASP A 98 -10.99 5.25 -13.90
N VAL A 99 -10.77 6.13 -12.96
CA VAL A 99 -9.69 6.04 -11.94
C VAL A 99 -9.79 4.78 -11.07
N ALA A 100 -10.98 4.21 -10.93
CA ALA A 100 -11.21 3.06 -10.07
C ALA A 100 -11.31 1.73 -10.83
N GLY A 101 -11.94 1.75 -12.00
CA GLY A 101 -12.26 0.52 -12.75
C GLY A 101 -11.22 0.16 -13.81
N TYR A 102 -10.45 1.12 -14.31
CA TYR A 102 -9.44 0.85 -15.32
C TYR A 102 -8.32 -0.04 -14.77
N ALA A 103 -7.96 -1.07 -15.53
CA ALA A 103 -6.79 -1.92 -15.25
C ALA A 103 -5.75 -1.73 -16.38
N PRO A 104 -4.48 -1.42 -16.07
CA PRO A 104 -3.42 -1.45 -17.06
C PRO A 104 -3.35 -2.82 -17.75
N PRO A 105 -2.88 -2.92 -19.01
CA PRO A 105 -2.81 -4.19 -19.71
C PRO A 105 -2.02 -5.26 -18.93
N GLY A 106 -2.68 -6.38 -18.61
CA GLY A 106 -2.11 -7.46 -17.80
C GLY A 106 -2.03 -7.17 -16.28
N GLY A 107 -2.55 -6.03 -15.82
CA GLY A 107 -2.55 -5.64 -14.42
C GLY A 107 -3.92 -5.72 -13.74
N GLU A 108 -4.07 -5.00 -12.63
CA GLU A 108 -5.31 -4.91 -11.85
C GLU A 108 -5.82 -3.47 -11.75
N SER A 109 -7.14 -3.32 -11.59
CA SER A 109 -7.73 -2.01 -11.29
C SER A 109 -7.67 -1.69 -9.78
N PRO A 110 -7.77 -0.40 -9.39
CA PRO A 110 -7.90 -0.01 -7.98
C PRO A 110 -9.08 -0.67 -7.25
N LEU A 111 -10.18 -0.99 -7.93
CA LEU A 111 -11.29 -1.76 -7.34
C LEU A 111 -10.92 -3.22 -7.08
N MET A 112 -10.11 -3.85 -7.93
CA MET A 112 -9.60 -5.21 -7.68
C MET A 112 -8.65 -5.20 -6.47
N LEU A 113 -7.74 -4.23 -6.41
CA LEU A 113 -6.87 -3.97 -5.26
C LEU A 113 -7.68 -3.80 -3.97
N GLN A 114 -8.69 -2.94 -3.99
CA GLN A 114 -9.56 -2.68 -2.84
C GLN A 114 -10.23 -3.97 -2.35
N ARG A 115 -10.76 -4.77 -3.28
CA ARG A 115 -11.46 -6.02 -2.93
C ARG A 115 -10.56 -7.00 -2.17
N ARG A 116 -9.30 -7.21 -2.65
CA ARG A 116 -8.38 -8.11 -1.96
C ARG A 116 -7.88 -7.56 -0.63
N ALA A 117 -7.66 -6.24 -0.54
CA ALA A 117 -7.26 -5.59 0.70
C ALA A 117 -8.37 -5.64 1.76
N LEU A 118 -9.63 -5.44 1.38
CA LEU A 118 -10.79 -5.60 2.27
C LEU A 118 -10.96 -7.06 2.73
N ALA A 119 -10.74 -8.03 1.83
CA ALA A 119 -10.77 -9.45 2.21
C ALA A 119 -9.68 -9.81 3.22
N PHE A 120 -8.49 -9.17 3.13
CA PHE A 120 -7.46 -9.30 4.16
C PHE A 120 -7.97 -8.73 5.50
N VAL A 121 -8.46 -7.50 5.53
CA VAL A 121 -8.94 -6.86 6.75
C VAL A 121 -10.07 -7.66 7.40
N ALA A 122 -11.00 -8.19 6.61
CA ALA A 122 -12.10 -9.03 7.10
C ALA A 122 -11.62 -10.36 7.73
N SER A 123 -10.43 -10.84 7.38
CA SER A 123 -9.86 -12.07 7.96
C SER A 123 -9.15 -11.84 9.30
N LEU A 124 -8.94 -10.58 9.71
CA LEU A 124 -8.29 -10.27 10.97
C LEU A 124 -9.22 -10.52 12.16
N THR A 125 -8.72 -11.24 13.16
CA THR A 125 -9.47 -11.56 14.40
C THR A 125 -9.01 -10.76 15.62
N VAL A 126 -7.97 -9.94 15.46
CA VAL A 126 -7.37 -9.14 16.55
C VAL A 126 -8.05 -7.77 16.70
N PRO A 127 -8.07 -7.18 17.92
CA PRO A 127 -8.67 -5.86 18.13
C PRO A 127 -7.84 -4.71 17.57
N GLU A 128 -6.52 -4.90 17.46
CA GLU A 128 -5.58 -3.88 17.01
C GLU A 128 -4.40 -4.53 16.29
N ALA A 129 -3.91 -3.89 15.21
CA ALA A 129 -2.83 -4.42 14.38
C ALA A 129 -2.05 -3.33 13.66
N VAL A 130 -0.79 -3.65 13.34
CA VAL A 130 0.06 -2.88 12.44
C VAL A 130 0.08 -3.56 11.06
N ILE A 131 -0.06 -2.78 10.01
CA ILE A 131 -0.06 -3.27 8.62
C ILE A 131 0.94 -2.45 7.82
N VAL A 132 2.05 -3.07 7.41
CA VAL A 132 3.07 -2.44 6.56
C VAL A 132 2.74 -2.76 5.10
N THR A 133 2.42 -1.73 4.34
CA THR A 133 1.92 -1.89 2.97
C THR A 133 2.26 -0.69 2.08
N HIS A 134 1.46 -0.40 1.09
CA HIS A 134 1.70 0.54 0.00
C HIS A 134 0.63 1.63 -0.05
N ALA A 135 0.94 2.74 -0.73
CA ALA A 135 0.03 3.87 -0.86
C ALA A 135 -1.30 3.51 -1.53
N GLY A 136 -1.29 2.67 -2.56
CA GLY A 136 -2.51 2.22 -3.26
C GLY A 136 -3.42 1.42 -2.34
N VAL A 137 -2.87 0.47 -1.58
CA VAL A 137 -3.63 -0.32 -0.58
C VAL A 137 -4.25 0.59 0.47
N ILE A 138 -3.47 1.49 1.08
CA ILE A 138 -3.96 2.42 2.10
C ILE A 138 -5.06 3.32 1.51
N ARG A 139 -4.83 3.86 0.32
CA ARG A 139 -5.77 4.75 -0.38
C ARG A 139 -7.12 4.08 -0.61
N THR A 140 -7.11 2.88 -1.15
CA THR A 140 -8.36 2.17 -1.48
C THR A 140 -9.14 1.73 -0.25
N LEU A 141 -8.46 1.34 0.83
CA LEU A 141 -9.08 1.03 2.11
C LEU A 141 -9.72 2.27 2.74
N LEU A 142 -8.98 3.39 2.82
CA LEU A 142 -9.52 4.63 3.39
C LEU A 142 -10.68 5.18 2.57
N ALA A 143 -10.56 5.17 1.25
CA ALA A 143 -11.62 5.61 0.35
C ALA A 143 -12.92 4.81 0.58
N HIS A 144 -12.81 3.49 0.78
CA HIS A 144 -13.94 2.63 1.08
C HIS A 144 -14.60 3.01 2.42
N TRP A 145 -13.82 3.10 3.51
CA TRP A 145 -14.36 3.38 4.84
C TRP A 145 -14.91 4.79 5.00
N GLN A 146 -14.42 5.74 4.20
CA GLN A 146 -14.90 7.12 4.20
C GLN A 146 -16.02 7.36 3.17
N GLY A 147 -16.42 6.35 2.39
CA GLY A 147 -17.43 6.49 1.35
C GLY A 147 -17.05 7.47 0.25
N MET A 148 -15.75 7.59 -0.05
CA MET A 148 -15.26 8.57 -1.03
C MET A 148 -15.58 8.15 -2.46
N PRO A 149 -16.05 9.09 -3.31
CA PRO A 149 -16.21 8.80 -4.73
C PRO A 149 -14.84 8.57 -5.40
N PRO A 150 -14.74 7.70 -6.42
CA PRO A 150 -13.47 7.36 -7.09
C PRO A 150 -12.64 8.57 -7.55
N ALA A 151 -13.27 9.59 -8.06
CA ALA A 151 -12.60 10.82 -8.50
C ALA A 151 -11.84 11.57 -7.38
N ALA A 152 -12.16 11.29 -6.11
CA ALA A 152 -11.47 11.89 -4.96
C ALA A 152 -10.31 11.04 -4.42
N TRP A 153 -10.18 9.77 -4.84
CA TRP A 153 -9.13 8.88 -4.33
C TRP A 153 -7.70 9.41 -4.54
N PRO A 154 -7.36 10.03 -5.69
CA PRO A 154 -6.01 10.59 -5.90
C PRO A 154 -5.61 11.67 -4.90
N GLN A 155 -6.59 12.32 -4.22
CA GLN A 155 -6.32 13.35 -3.20
C GLN A 155 -5.76 12.76 -1.90
N LEU A 156 -5.93 11.46 -1.67
CA LEU A 156 -5.34 10.76 -0.52
C LEU A 156 -3.85 10.51 -0.79
N VAL A 157 -3.00 11.32 -0.16
CA VAL A 157 -1.55 11.25 -0.29
C VAL A 157 -0.93 10.80 1.03
N PHE A 158 0.04 9.89 0.95
CA PHE A 158 0.77 9.35 2.10
C PHE A 158 2.26 9.54 1.90
N ALA A 159 2.97 10.09 2.86
CA ALA A 159 4.43 10.16 2.83
C ALA A 159 5.04 8.77 2.99
N TYR A 160 6.25 8.56 2.47
CA TYR A 160 7.01 7.34 2.75
C TYR A 160 7.29 7.21 4.25
N GLY A 161 7.16 6.01 4.79
CA GLY A 161 7.32 5.74 6.22
C GLY A 161 6.22 6.31 7.12
N SER A 162 5.18 6.93 6.54
CA SER A 162 4.10 7.51 7.34
C SER A 162 3.13 6.44 7.87
N ARG A 163 2.52 6.76 9.01
CA ARG A 163 1.46 5.98 9.65
C ARG A 163 0.11 6.69 9.53
N THR A 164 -0.91 5.94 9.21
CA THR A 164 -2.32 6.38 9.28
C THR A 164 -3.08 5.42 10.19
N THR A 165 -3.69 5.94 11.25
CA THR A 165 -4.48 5.12 12.18
C THR A 165 -5.96 5.26 11.88
N VAL A 166 -6.66 4.14 11.79
CA VAL A 166 -8.10 4.08 11.53
C VAL A 166 -8.80 3.14 12.51
N VAL A 167 -10.06 3.43 12.80
CA VAL A 167 -10.95 2.55 13.54
C VAL A 167 -12.01 2.01 12.57
N VAL A 168 -11.97 0.73 12.33
CA VAL A 168 -12.87 0.04 11.41
C VAL A 168 -13.98 -0.63 12.20
N PRO A 169 -15.26 -0.40 11.87
CA PRO A 169 -16.38 -1.18 12.44
C PRO A 169 -16.16 -2.68 12.20
N ARG A 170 -16.59 -3.51 13.16
CA ARG A 170 -16.66 -4.98 12.99
C ARG A 170 -17.98 -5.39 12.43
#